data_66c82345a6a4bdbd77236f152574e1ff
#
_entry.id   66c82345a6a4bdbd77236f152574e1ff
#
_cell.length_a   1.000
_cell.length_b   1.000
_cell.length_c   1.000
_cell.angle_alpha   90.00
_cell.angle_beta   90.00
_cell.angle_gamma   90.00
#
_symmetry.space_group_name_H-M   'P 1'
#
loop_
_entity.id
_entity.type
_entity.pdbx_description
1 polymer ?
#
loop_
_entity_poly.entity_id
_entity_poly.type
_entity_poly.pdbx_seq_one_letter_code
_entity_poly.pdbx_strand_id
1 'polypeptide(L)'
;MAKTYTLNVAGLTRELTICKVNDHMDIAAFIMLGDAELTVAAAAELLKKCPDFDILLTAEAKGIPLAHEMSRQSGKPYVCARKGVKLYMPDPVVVEDQSITTAGKQKLVIDRKELDKMSGKRVLVVDDVISTGGSLKADRKSVV
;
A
#
# COMPACT_ATOMS: atom_id res chain seq x y z
N MET A 1 11.79 -26.99 11.67
CA MET A 1 10.54 -26.33 11.21
C MET A 1 10.65 -24.83 11.45
N ALA A 2 10.19 -24.03 10.49
CA ALA A 2 10.13 -22.58 10.69
C ALA A 2 9.16 -22.23 11.83
N LYS A 3 9.55 -21.26 12.66
CA LYS A 3 8.64 -20.72 13.67
C LYS A 3 7.55 -19.92 12.98
N THR A 4 6.33 -20.03 13.44
CA THR A 4 5.19 -19.28 12.92
C THR A 4 4.50 -18.47 14.02
N TYR A 5 3.76 -17.47 13.61
CA TYR A 5 2.86 -16.68 14.44
C TYR A 5 1.45 -16.76 13.86
N THR A 6 0.49 -17.13 14.67
CA THR A 6 -0.92 -17.20 14.25
C THR A 6 -1.55 -15.82 14.30
N LEU A 7 -1.98 -15.31 13.16
CA LEU A 7 -2.69 -14.03 13.03
C LEU A 7 -4.15 -14.27 12.71
N ASN A 8 -5.03 -13.63 13.48
CA ASN A 8 -6.45 -13.53 13.18
C ASN A 8 -6.75 -12.14 12.62
N VAL A 9 -7.20 -12.08 11.38
CA VAL A 9 -7.46 -10.82 10.67
C VAL A 9 -8.65 -10.98 9.73
N ALA A 10 -9.56 -10.01 9.73
CA ALA A 10 -10.76 -9.99 8.89
C ALA A 10 -11.60 -11.30 8.96
N GLY A 11 -11.68 -11.92 10.13
CA GLY A 11 -12.38 -13.19 10.35
C GLY A 11 -11.65 -14.44 9.84
N LEU A 12 -10.42 -14.30 9.36
CA LEU A 12 -9.58 -15.37 8.86
C LEU A 12 -8.38 -15.61 9.77
N THR A 13 -7.85 -16.82 9.75
CA THR A 13 -6.64 -17.20 10.46
C THR A 13 -5.52 -17.48 9.47
N ARG A 14 -4.33 -16.91 9.71
CA ARG A 14 -3.13 -17.14 8.90
C ARG A 14 -1.93 -17.42 9.78
N GLU A 15 -1.11 -18.37 9.34
CA GLU A 15 0.19 -18.67 9.96
C GLU A 15 1.29 -17.87 9.26
N LEU A 16 1.87 -16.91 9.97
CA LEU A 16 2.92 -16.07 9.45
C LEU A 16 4.28 -16.65 9.79
N THR A 17 5.16 -16.76 8.81
CA THR A 17 6.54 -17.21 9.05
C THR A 17 7.29 -16.12 9.82
N ILE A 18 7.97 -16.53 10.90
CA ILE A 18 8.85 -15.64 11.64
C ILE A 18 10.21 -15.59 10.94
N CYS A 19 10.60 -14.41 10.53
CA CYS A 19 11.84 -14.13 9.84
C CYS A 19 12.77 -13.28 10.70
N LYS A 20 14.03 -13.69 10.82
CA LYS A 20 15.05 -12.92 11.51
C LYS A 20 15.46 -11.72 10.65
N VAL A 21 15.36 -10.52 11.20
CA VAL A 21 15.81 -9.28 10.56
C VAL A 21 17.25 -8.95 10.98
N ASN A 22 17.53 -9.06 12.29
CA ASN A 22 18.87 -8.88 12.86
C ASN A 22 18.94 -9.63 14.20
N ASP A 23 20.05 -9.46 14.94
CA ASP A 23 20.26 -10.19 16.20
C ASP A 23 19.31 -9.79 17.34
N HIS A 24 18.57 -8.70 17.18
CA HIS A 24 17.66 -8.17 18.19
C HIS A 24 16.19 -8.10 17.75
N MET A 25 15.90 -8.49 16.50
CA MET A 25 14.55 -8.34 15.96
C MET A 25 14.17 -9.45 14.99
N ASP A 26 13.08 -10.12 15.31
CA ASP A 26 12.37 -11.01 14.41
C ASP A 26 11.04 -10.36 14.00
N ILE A 27 10.58 -10.62 12.80
CA ILE A 27 9.26 -10.19 12.31
C ILE A 27 8.42 -11.37 11.89
N ALA A 28 7.11 -11.29 12.13
CA ALA A 28 6.15 -12.18 11.51
C ALA A 28 5.82 -11.63 10.11
N ALA A 29 6.21 -12.35 9.08
CA ALA A 29 6.08 -11.87 7.70
C ALA A 29 4.61 -11.93 7.26
N PHE A 30 3.96 -10.78 7.20
CA PHE A 30 2.61 -10.64 6.67
C PHE A 30 2.67 -10.42 5.16
N ILE A 31 2.14 -11.36 4.40
CA ILE A 31 2.11 -11.30 2.94
C ILE A 31 0.68 -11.53 2.47
N MET A 32 0.05 -10.45 2.01
CA MET A 32 -1.28 -10.50 1.40
C MET A 32 -1.23 -10.85 -0.09
N LEU A 33 -0.12 -10.55 -0.75
CA LEU A 33 0.07 -10.79 -2.17
C LEU A 33 -0.08 -12.28 -2.49
N GLY A 34 -1.02 -12.62 -3.37
CA GLY A 34 -1.36 -13.99 -3.72
C GLY A 34 -2.46 -14.63 -2.86
N ASP A 35 -2.86 -14.00 -1.76
CA ASP A 35 -3.96 -14.45 -0.90
C ASP A 35 -5.26 -13.71 -1.24
N ALA A 36 -5.98 -14.23 -2.20
CA ALA A 36 -7.21 -13.60 -2.69
C ALA A 36 -8.32 -13.55 -1.62
N GLU A 37 -8.48 -14.63 -0.85
CA GLU A 37 -9.48 -14.70 0.22
C GLU A 37 -9.24 -13.63 1.28
N LEU A 38 -8.00 -13.50 1.74
CA LEU A 38 -7.61 -12.48 2.70
C LEU A 38 -7.79 -11.06 2.13
N THR A 39 -7.42 -10.85 0.87
CA THR A 39 -7.55 -9.55 0.21
C THR A 39 -9.01 -9.11 0.15
N VAL A 40 -9.92 -9.99 -0.25
CA VAL A 40 -11.36 -9.69 -0.30
C VAL A 40 -11.92 -9.38 1.09
N ALA A 41 -11.61 -10.21 2.07
CA ALA A 41 -12.09 -10.04 3.45
C ALA A 41 -11.54 -8.78 4.11
N ALA A 42 -10.25 -8.50 3.94
CA ALA A 42 -9.60 -7.30 4.48
C ALA A 42 -10.15 -6.02 3.84
N ALA A 43 -10.36 -6.02 2.53
CA ALA A 43 -10.97 -4.89 1.82
C ALA A 43 -12.38 -4.57 2.37
N ALA A 44 -13.22 -5.59 2.57
CA ALA A 44 -14.55 -5.42 3.13
C ALA A 44 -14.52 -4.82 4.55
N GLU A 45 -13.64 -5.33 5.42
CA GLU A 45 -13.50 -4.81 6.78
C GLU A 45 -12.95 -3.39 6.82
N LEU A 46 -11.97 -3.07 6.00
CA LEU A 46 -11.41 -1.72 5.91
C LEU A 46 -12.44 -0.70 5.42
N LEU A 47 -13.24 -1.06 4.41
CA LEU A 47 -14.30 -0.19 3.88
C LEU A 47 -15.36 0.14 4.91
N LYS A 48 -15.64 -0.75 5.89
CA LYS A 48 -16.55 -0.48 7.00
C LYS A 48 -15.98 0.52 8.01
N LYS A 49 -14.65 0.60 8.13
CA LYS A 49 -13.94 1.35 9.17
C LYS A 49 -13.30 2.64 8.68
N CYS A 50 -13.01 2.75 7.39
CA CYS A 50 -12.35 3.93 6.83
C CYS A 50 -13.31 5.14 6.78
N PRO A 51 -12.77 6.37 6.82
CA PRO A 51 -13.56 7.56 6.58
C PRO A 51 -14.06 7.64 5.13
N ASP A 52 -14.99 8.51 4.86
CA ASP A 52 -15.45 8.78 3.49
C ASP A 52 -14.30 9.24 2.60
N PHE A 53 -14.26 8.71 1.39
CA PHE A 53 -13.23 9.02 0.41
C PHE A 53 -13.81 9.06 -1.01
N ASP A 54 -13.06 9.66 -1.93
CA ASP A 54 -13.44 9.78 -3.33
C ASP A 54 -12.58 8.90 -4.24
N ILE A 55 -11.32 8.71 -3.87
CA ILE A 55 -10.33 7.96 -4.64
C ILE A 55 -9.30 7.31 -3.72
N LEU A 56 -8.81 6.14 -4.12
CA LEU A 56 -7.77 5.40 -3.41
C LEU A 56 -6.40 5.68 -4.02
N LEU A 57 -5.38 5.71 -3.18
CA LEU A 57 -3.98 5.77 -3.59
C LEU A 57 -3.19 4.66 -2.91
N THR A 58 -2.44 3.91 -3.69
CA THR A 58 -1.49 2.92 -3.19
C THR A 58 -0.15 3.05 -3.89
N ALA A 59 0.89 2.50 -3.29
CA ALA A 59 2.21 2.41 -3.89
C ALA A 59 2.51 0.98 -4.35
N GLU A 60 3.29 0.85 -5.41
CA GLU A 60 3.81 -0.43 -5.89
C GLU A 60 4.62 -1.12 -4.76
N ALA A 61 4.48 -2.43 -4.45
CA ALA A 61 3.70 -3.35 -5.24
C ALA A 61 2.62 -4.08 -4.40
N LYS A 62 2.86 -4.36 -3.11
CA LYS A 62 2.03 -5.28 -2.32
C LYS A 62 0.68 -4.70 -1.90
N GLY A 63 0.54 -3.38 -1.87
CA GLY A 63 -0.74 -2.72 -1.61
C GLY A 63 -1.71 -2.72 -2.80
N ILE A 64 -1.23 -3.05 -4.00
CA ILE A 64 -2.06 -3.01 -5.23
C ILE A 64 -3.28 -3.94 -5.15
N PRO A 65 -3.16 -5.23 -4.78
CA PRO A 65 -4.33 -6.11 -4.69
C PRO A 65 -5.39 -5.59 -3.72
N LEU A 66 -4.99 -5.07 -2.57
CA LEU A 66 -5.89 -4.50 -1.58
C LEU A 66 -6.61 -3.26 -2.11
N ALA A 67 -5.88 -2.33 -2.71
CA ALA A 67 -6.46 -1.12 -3.29
C ALA A 67 -7.41 -1.45 -4.45
N HIS A 68 -7.03 -2.40 -5.31
CA HIS A 68 -7.89 -2.88 -6.40
C HIS A 68 -9.20 -3.46 -5.87
N GLU A 69 -9.14 -4.31 -4.86
CA GLU A 69 -10.33 -4.94 -4.28
C GLU A 69 -11.21 -3.93 -3.54
N MET A 70 -10.62 -2.98 -2.83
CA MET A 70 -11.38 -1.88 -2.22
C MET A 70 -12.04 -1.00 -3.29
N SER A 71 -11.37 -0.76 -4.40
CA SER A 71 -11.94 -0.05 -5.56
C SER A 71 -13.12 -0.81 -6.15
N ARG A 72 -12.99 -2.11 -6.36
CA ARG A 72 -14.06 -2.96 -6.88
C ARG A 72 -15.29 -2.96 -5.96
N GLN A 73 -15.09 -3.14 -4.66
CA GLN A 73 -16.19 -3.20 -3.69
C GLN A 73 -16.87 -1.84 -3.47
N SER A 74 -16.11 -0.76 -3.47
CA SER A 74 -16.64 0.59 -3.23
C SER A 74 -17.18 1.28 -4.48
N GLY A 75 -16.81 0.81 -5.67
CA GLY A 75 -17.11 1.48 -6.94
C GLY A 75 -16.31 2.76 -7.17
N LYS A 76 -15.27 3.03 -6.38
CA LYS A 76 -14.43 4.23 -6.47
C LYS A 76 -13.09 3.91 -7.12
N PRO A 77 -12.52 4.83 -7.92
CA PRO A 77 -11.26 4.59 -8.61
C PRO A 77 -10.07 4.52 -7.67
N TYR A 78 -8.97 3.93 -8.15
CA TYR A 78 -7.69 3.98 -7.45
C TYR A 78 -6.56 4.37 -8.38
N VAL A 79 -5.52 4.96 -7.81
CA VAL A 79 -4.26 5.31 -8.46
C VAL A 79 -3.14 4.52 -7.80
N CYS A 80 -2.20 4.05 -8.61
CA CYS A 80 -1.00 3.37 -8.14
C CYS A 80 0.24 4.23 -8.41
N ALA A 81 0.90 4.67 -7.35
CA ALA A 81 2.22 5.29 -7.45
C ALA A 81 3.26 4.21 -7.77
N ARG A 82 4.08 4.47 -8.79
CA ARG A 82 5.09 3.52 -9.27
C ARG A 82 6.47 3.84 -8.70
N LYS A 83 7.35 2.85 -8.67
CA LYS A 83 8.73 3.02 -8.18
C LYS A 83 9.70 3.56 -9.23
N GLY A 84 9.24 3.79 -10.43
CA GLY A 84 10.02 4.34 -11.53
C GLY A 84 9.15 4.84 -12.66
N VAL A 85 9.70 5.74 -13.47
CA VAL A 85 9.04 6.26 -14.67
C VAL A 85 8.79 5.12 -15.66
N LYS A 86 7.61 5.11 -16.25
CA LYS A 86 7.22 4.14 -17.28
C LYS A 86 7.05 4.84 -18.64
N LEU A 87 7.26 4.10 -19.72
CA LEU A 87 7.17 4.63 -21.08
C LEU A 87 5.81 5.29 -21.41
N TYR A 88 4.75 4.85 -20.75
CA TYR A 88 3.41 5.38 -20.95
C TYR A 88 3.08 6.61 -20.07
N MET A 89 4.07 7.17 -19.38
CA MET A 89 3.92 8.38 -18.55
C MET A 89 4.52 9.58 -19.31
N PRO A 90 3.71 10.38 -20.01
CA PRO A 90 4.22 11.52 -20.76
C PRO A 90 4.65 12.70 -19.87
N ASP A 91 4.08 12.83 -18.67
CA ASP A 91 4.40 13.90 -17.72
C ASP A 91 4.52 13.33 -16.29
N PRO A 92 5.61 12.57 -16.00
CA PRO A 92 5.79 11.96 -14.70
C PRO A 92 6.13 13.00 -13.62
N VAL A 93 5.44 12.91 -12.50
CA VAL A 93 5.75 13.65 -11.28
C VAL A 93 6.47 12.71 -10.31
N VAL A 94 7.66 13.07 -9.89
CA VAL A 94 8.52 12.26 -9.04
C VAL A 94 8.58 12.87 -7.65
N VAL A 95 8.30 12.04 -6.63
CA VAL A 95 8.50 12.39 -5.22
C VAL A 95 9.56 11.46 -4.66
N GLU A 96 10.62 12.03 -4.11
CA GLU A 96 11.67 11.30 -3.43
C GLU A 96 11.49 11.37 -1.92
N ASP A 97 11.60 10.23 -1.24
CA ASP A 97 11.68 10.16 0.22
C ASP A 97 13.11 9.76 0.63
N GLN A 98 13.70 10.58 1.49
CA GLN A 98 14.97 10.26 2.12
C GLN A 98 14.68 9.48 3.40
N SER A 99 14.56 8.16 3.28
CA SER A 99 14.56 7.30 4.46
C SER A 99 15.96 7.26 5.05
N ILE A 100 16.07 7.66 6.33
CA ILE A 100 17.34 7.68 7.09
C ILE A 100 17.91 6.26 7.32
N THR A 101 17.08 5.22 7.11
CA THR A 101 17.40 3.84 7.53
C THR A 101 17.69 2.87 6.40
N THR A 102 17.49 3.23 5.14
CA THR A 102 17.81 2.38 3.99
C THR A 102 18.82 3.08 3.09
N ALA A 103 19.86 2.35 2.69
CA ALA A 103 20.91 2.79 1.77
C ALA A 103 20.37 3.02 0.34
N GLY A 104 19.25 3.73 0.18
CA GLY A 104 18.62 4.00 -1.11
C GLY A 104 17.50 5.03 -0.98
N LYS A 105 17.48 5.99 -1.88
CA LYS A 105 16.36 6.92 -2.03
C LYS A 105 15.17 6.15 -2.59
N GLN A 106 14.07 6.08 -1.87
CA GLN A 106 12.81 5.60 -2.41
C GLN A 106 12.15 6.74 -3.17
N LYS A 107 11.79 6.49 -4.42
CA LYS A 107 11.01 7.43 -5.22
C LYS A 107 9.65 6.84 -5.58
N LEU A 108 8.65 7.69 -5.59
CA LEU A 108 7.33 7.38 -6.11
C LEU A 108 7.06 8.25 -7.32
N VAL A 109 6.47 7.67 -8.34
CA VAL A 109 6.18 8.32 -9.61
C VAL A 109 4.71 8.17 -9.94
N ILE A 110 4.05 9.29 -10.21
CA ILE A 110 2.66 9.36 -10.67
C ILE A 110 2.62 10.21 -11.92
N ASP A 111 1.93 9.75 -12.97
CA ASP A 111 1.73 10.59 -14.15
C ASP A 111 0.79 11.76 -13.82
N ARG A 112 1.02 12.92 -14.43
CA ARG A 112 0.25 14.15 -14.19
C ARG A 112 -1.26 13.94 -14.32
N LYS A 113 -1.69 13.20 -15.31
CA LYS A 113 -3.12 12.88 -15.50
C LYS A 113 -3.74 12.10 -14.36
N GLU A 114 -2.97 11.22 -13.71
CA GLU A 114 -3.43 10.47 -12.54
C GLU A 114 -3.45 11.38 -11.30
N LEU A 115 -2.47 12.25 -11.18
CA LEU A 115 -2.42 13.26 -10.12
C LEU A 115 -3.62 14.21 -10.21
N ASP A 116 -3.98 14.65 -11.42
CA ASP A 116 -5.14 15.53 -11.67
C ASP A 116 -6.47 14.88 -11.26
N LYS A 117 -6.59 13.55 -11.37
CA LYS A 117 -7.76 12.81 -10.86
C LYS A 117 -7.92 12.91 -9.35
N MET A 118 -6.82 13.06 -8.62
CA MET A 118 -6.81 13.17 -7.16
C MET A 118 -6.97 14.61 -6.66
N SER A 119 -6.69 15.59 -7.49
CA SER A 119 -6.74 17.01 -7.12
C SER A 119 -8.14 17.42 -6.63
N GLY A 120 -8.21 18.02 -5.44
CA GLY A 120 -9.47 18.42 -4.82
C GLY A 120 -10.32 17.28 -4.30
N LYS A 121 -9.83 16.05 -4.31
CA LYS A 121 -10.54 14.84 -3.85
C LYS A 121 -10.07 14.40 -2.46
N ARG A 122 -10.96 13.68 -1.77
CA ARG A 122 -10.60 12.99 -0.52
C ARG A 122 -9.88 11.70 -0.88
N VAL A 123 -8.57 11.67 -0.71
CA VAL A 123 -7.71 10.56 -1.07
C VAL A 123 -7.52 9.63 0.13
N LEU A 124 -7.88 8.37 -0.02
CA LEU A 124 -7.59 7.33 0.95
C LEU A 124 -6.32 6.58 0.55
N VAL A 125 -5.28 6.71 1.34
CA VAL A 125 -4.02 5.98 1.13
C VAL A 125 -4.12 4.59 1.74
N VAL A 126 -3.76 3.58 0.96
CA VAL A 126 -3.89 2.16 1.32
C VAL A 126 -2.58 1.42 1.08
N ASP A 127 -2.20 0.62 2.05
CA ASP A 127 -1.07 -0.31 1.93
C ASP A 127 -1.37 -1.60 2.71
N ASP A 128 -0.63 -2.67 2.43
CA ASP A 128 -0.79 -3.96 3.10
C ASP A 128 -0.22 -3.94 4.54
N VAL A 129 0.90 -3.24 4.72
CA VAL A 129 1.58 -3.09 6.02
C VAL A 129 2.05 -1.64 6.20
N ILE A 130 1.65 -1.02 7.29
CA ILE A 130 2.15 0.29 7.71
C ILE A 130 3.04 0.09 8.94
N SER A 131 4.33 0.35 8.79
CA SER A 131 5.34 0.22 9.84
C SER A 131 5.79 1.60 10.34
N THR A 132 6.82 2.18 9.73
CA THR A 132 7.33 3.51 10.09
C THR A 132 6.54 4.66 9.50
N GLY A 133 5.72 4.39 8.48
CA GLY A 133 4.95 5.37 7.74
C GLY A 133 5.75 6.12 6.65
N GLY A 134 6.95 5.66 6.29
CA GLY A 134 7.76 6.29 5.25
C GLY A 134 7.08 6.30 3.90
N SER A 135 6.57 5.16 3.43
CA SER A 135 5.81 5.06 2.17
C SER A 135 4.53 5.90 2.20
N LEU A 136 3.83 5.93 3.33
CA LEU A 136 2.64 6.74 3.54
C LEU A 136 2.92 8.23 3.43
N LYS A 137 4.05 8.70 3.98
CA LYS A 137 4.49 10.10 3.87
C LYS A 137 4.82 10.50 2.45
N ALA A 138 5.46 9.62 1.69
CA ALA A 138 5.78 9.83 0.29
C ALA A 138 4.50 9.93 -0.57
N ASP A 139 3.54 9.04 -0.36
CA ASP A 139 2.22 9.08 -1.01
C ASP A 139 1.50 10.40 -0.72
N ARG A 140 1.49 10.83 0.54
CA ARG A 140 0.86 12.09 0.95
C ARG A 140 1.50 13.31 0.28
N LYS A 141 2.84 13.33 0.15
CA LYS A 141 3.56 14.41 -0.54
C LYS A 141 3.23 14.50 -2.03
N SER A 142 2.84 13.39 -2.65
CA SER A 142 2.47 13.37 -4.07
C SER A 142 1.16 14.08 -4.37
N VAL A 143 0.29 14.24 -3.37
CA VAL A 143 -1.09 14.72 -3.52
C VAL A 143 -1.26 16.18 -3.09
N VAL A 144 -0.29 16.74 -2.39
CA VAL A 144 -0.35 18.12 -1.86
C VAL A 144 0.24 19.15 -2.81
#